data_e9ed0ba239f8a2861294e9dbbd83f508
#
_entry.id   e9ed0ba239f8a2861294e9dbbd83f508
#
_cell.length_a   1.000
_cell.length_b   1.000
_cell.length_c   1.000
_cell.angle_alpha   90.00
_cell.angle_beta   90.00
_cell.angle_gamma   90.00
#
_symmetry.space_group_name_H-M   'P 1'
#
loop_
_entity.id
_entity.type
_entity.pdbx_description
1 polymer ?
#
loop_
_entity_poly.entity_id
_entity_poly.type
_entity_poly.pdbx_seq_one_letter_code
_entity_poly.pdbx_strand_id
1 'polypeptide(L)'
;MLDVLLLMLALLFTAVLWIMIYDSNRFVVLRHEIRDRRIRGRCRMVFLSDLHNKQFGRGNARLLNAIEELEPDAVLIGGDMINGKPGEKLEGALSLLRALAEKYPVYYANGNHEHRIKLYPATYGDAAERYDRALKELGIRPMVNTHIQLPGVNLTIYGSEIGKYYYKRFTVPEMEPDYLSGLLGRPRPEDYTVLLAHNPDFFPRYAQWGADLVLSGHVHGGIVRIPFWGRGLLSPNVRFFPKYDGGVFREGNSTMILSRGLGIHTIPFRLFNPGELIVLDFAGDERECPGAAAEQ
;
A
#
# COMPACT_ATOMS: atom_id res chain seq x y z
N MET A 1 -46.42 17.18 5.08
CA MET A 1 -45.28 16.99 6.00
C MET A 1 -44.60 15.63 5.79
N LEU A 2 -45.36 14.53 5.78
CA LEU A 2 -44.82 13.18 5.50
C LEU A 2 -44.17 13.09 4.10
N ASP A 3 -44.84 13.59 3.06
CA ASP A 3 -44.35 13.55 1.67
C ASP A 3 -43.04 14.33 1.50
N VAL A 4 -42.87 15.46 2.18
CA VAL A 4 -41.62 16.25 2.18
C VAL A 4 -40.50 15.48 2.86
N LEU A 5 -40.80 14.81 4.00
CA LEU A 5 -39.80 13.97 4.68
C LEU A 5 -39.38 12.79 3.82
N LEU A 6 -40.33 12.10 3.18
CA LEU A 6 -40.04 10.98 2.27
C LEU A 6 -39.20 11.44 1.06
N LEU A 7 -39.51 12.60 0.49
CA LEU A 7 -38.72 13.18 -0.59
C LEU A 7 -37.32 13.48 -0.14
N MET A 8 -37.11 14.10 1.03
CA MET A 8 -35.78 14.40 1.59
C MET A 8 -34.96 13.11 1.83
N LEU A 9 -35.60 12.07 2.38
CA LEU A 9 -34.95 10.77 2.58
C LEU A 9 -34.59 10.11 1.27
N ALA A 10 -35.42 10.18 0.25
CA ALA A 10 -35.13 9.65 -1.10
C ALA A 10 -33.96 10.39 -1.75
N LEU A 11 -33.92 11.71 -1.64
CA LEU A 11 -32.81 12.51 -2.16
C LEU A 11 -31.49 12.21 -1.43
N LEU A 12 -31.53 12.10 -0.10
CA LEU A 12 -30.37 11.72 0.70
C LEU A 12 -29.85 10.33 0.32
N PHE A 13 -30.73 9.35 0.21
CA PHE A 13 -30.39 8.00 -0.21
C PHE A 13 -29.74 7.98 -1.60
N THR A 14 -30.32 8.71 -2.55
CA THR A 14 -29.78 8.83 -3.92
C THR A 14 -28.40 9.48 -3.92
N ALA A 15 -28.19 10.53 -3.13
CA ALA A 15 -26.90 11.18 -2.98
C ALA A 15 -25.84 10.25 -2.39
N VAL A 16 -26.18 9.50 -1.33
CA VAL A 16 -25.28 8.51 -0.72
C VAL A 16 -24.92 7.41 -1.72
N LEU A 17 -25.91 6.86 -2.43
CA LEU A 17 -25.67 5.84 -3.45
C LEU A 17 -24.76 6.36 -4.57
N TRP A 18 -24.99 7.59 -5.02
CA TRP A 18 -24.13 8.21 -6.03
C TRP A 18 -22.69 8.38 -5.54
N ILE A 19 -22.48 8.85 -4.31
CA ILE A 19 -21.15 8.99 -3.71
C ILE A 19 -20.47 7.62 -3.58
N MET A 20 -21.20 6.58 -3.18
CA MET A 20 -20.67 5.22 -3.09
C MET A 20 -20.16 4.72 -4.46
N ILE A 21 -20.96 4.89 -5.52
CA ILE A 21 -20.58 4.51 -6.88
C ILE A 21 -19.38 5.34 -7.34
N TYR A 22 -19.40 6.63 -7.11
CA TYR A 22 -18.34 7.56 -7.52
C TYR A 22 -17.01 7.24 -6.84
N ASP A 23 -17.00 7.13 -5.50
CA ASP A 23 -15.77 6.84 -4.73
C ASP A 23 -15.22 5.43 -5.00
N SER A 24 -16.13 4.47 -5.27
CA SER A 24 -15.71 3.12 -5.62
C SER A 24 -15.02 3.04 -6.98
N ASN A 25 -15.18 4.03 -7.86
CA ASN A 25 -14.67 4.01 -9.24
C ASN A 25 -13.62 5.10 -9.53
N ARG A 26 -13.16 5.81 -8.51
CA ARG A 26 -12.09 6.79 -8.63
C ARG A 26 -10.95 6.53 -7.66
N PHE A 27 -9.84 7.17 -7.92
CA PHE A 27 -8.73 7.30 -6.98
C PHE A 27 -8.27 8.76 -6.95
N VAL A 28 -7.54 9.11 -5.91
CA VAL A 28 -6.85 10.38 -5.74
C VAL A 28 -5.34 10.15 -5.71
N VAL A 29 -4.59 11.13 -6.19
CA VAL A 29 -3.13 11.11 -6.12
C VAL A 29 -2.70 11.90 -4.89
N LEU A 30 -1.97 11.25 -3.98
CA LEU A 30 -1.40 11.86 -2.78
C LEU A 30 0.11 11.93 -2.92
N ARG A 31 0.71 13.08 -2.61
CA ARG A 31 2.16 13.29 -2.70
C ARG A 31 2.75 13.45 -1.31
N HIS A 32 3.87 12.76 -1.07
CA HIS A 32 4.65 12.85 0.15
C HIS A 32 6.11 13.12 -0.21
N GLU A 33 6.65 14.19 0.35
CA GLU A 33 8.07 14.50 0.26
C GLU A 33 8.81 13.89 1.45
N ILE A 34 9.83 13.10 1.17
CA ILE A 34 10.67 12.41 2.14
C ILE A 34 12.07 13.00 2.04
N ARG A 35 12.49 13.70 3.10
CA ARG A 35 13.83 14.29 3.19
C ARG A 35 14.61 13.65 4.30
N ASP A 36 15.82 13.19 3.98
CA ASP A 36 16.78 12.68 4.96
C ASP A 36 18.20 12.87 4.44
N ARG A 37 19.13 13.21 5.33
CA ARG A 37 20.55 13.45 4.98
C ARG A 37 21.26 12.22 4.40
N ARG A 38 20.75 11.02 4.65
CA ARG A 38 21.30 9.76 4.09
C ARG A 38 20.91 9.55 2.65
N ILE A 39 19.79 10.14 2.19
CA ILE A 39 19.32 10.03 0.80
C ILE A 39 20.26 10.83 -0.10
N ARG A 40 20.58 10.27 -1.26
CA ARG A 40 21.43 10.92 -2.26
C ARG A 40 20.60 11.31 -3.48
N GLY A 41 20.77 12.54 -3.94
CA GLY A 41 20.04 13.03 -5.11
C GLY A 41 18.52 13.06 -4.91
N ARG A 42 17.79 12.73 -5.96
CA ARG A 42 16.33 12.68 -5.98
C ARG A 42 15.84 11.39 -6.63
N CYS A 43 14.75 10.86 -6.11
CA CYS A 43 14.08 9.68 -6.67
C CYS A 43 12.59 9.79 -6.41
N ARG A 44 11.79 9.59 -7.45
CA ARG A 44 10.33 9.55 -7.34
C ARG A 44 9.86 8.11 -7.47
N MET A 45 9.07 7.65 -6.52
CA MET A 45 8.42 6.36 -6.61
C MET A 45 6.92 6.51 -6.46
N VAL A 46 6.15 5.64 -7.10
CA VAL A 46 4.71 5.50 -6.84
C VAL A 46 4.47 4.24 -6.02
N PHE A 47 3.53 4.33 -5.07
CA PHE A 47 3.15 3.21 -4.21
C PHE A 47 1.68 2.86 -4.44
N LEU A 48 1.45 1.57 -4.73
CA LEU A 48 0.15 0.95 -4.97
C LEU A 48 -0.05 -0.18 -3.97
N SER A 49 -1.26 -0.30 -3.42
CA SER A 49 -1.65 -1.41 -2.55
C SER A 49 -3.11 -1.76 -2.75
N ASP A 50 -3.49 -2.99 -2.38
CA ASP A 50 -4.87 -3.43 -2.27
C ASP A 50 -5.69 -3.18 -3.55
N LEU A 51 -5.17 -3.60 -4.69
CA LEU A 51 -5.89 -3.46 -5.98
C LEU A 51 -7.08 -4.42 -6.07
N HIS A 52 -6.93 -5.65 -5.54
CA HIS A 52 -7.96 -6.69 -5.53
C HIS A 52 -8.60 -6.91 -6.91
N ASN A 53 -7.79 -7.03 -7.94
CA ASN A 53 -8.22 -7.16 -9.35
C ASN A 53 -9.13 -6.02 -9.87
N LYS A 54 -9.26 -4.90 -9.14
CA LYS A 54 -10.00 -3.72 -9.59
C LYS A 54 -9.36 -3.16 -10.86
N GLN A 55 -10.21 -2.67 -11.76
CA GLN A 55 -9.77 -1.98 -12.97
C GLN A 55 -10.29 -0.54 -12.97
N PHE A 56 -9.41 0.39 -13.28
CA PHE A 56 -9.71 1.81 -13.49
C PHE A 56 -9.72 2.11 -15.00
N GLY A 57 -10.87 1.93 -15.61
CA GLY A 57 -11.04 1.93 -17.07
C GLY A 57 -10.63 0.59 -17.71
N ARG A 58 -10.79 0.47 -19.01
CA ARG A 58 -10.43 -0.76 -19.74
C ARG A 58 -8.91 -0.99 -19.63
N GLY A 59 -8.50 -2.16 -19.12
CA GLY A 59 -7.09 -2.52 -18.97
C GLY A 59 -6.31 -1.60 -18.00
N ASN A 60 -6.98 -1.00 -17.03
CA ASN A 60 -6.39 -0.02 -16.10
C ASN A 60 -5.88 1.28 -16.76
N ALA A 61 -6.34 1.65 -17.96
CA ALA A 61 -5.82 2.80 -18.70
C ALA A 61 -5.77 4.09 -17.89
N ARG A 62 -6.81 4.38 -17.06
CA ARG A 62 -6.83 5.58 -16.22
C ARG A 62 -5.74 5.60 -15.16
N LEU A 63 -5.47 4.44 -14.54
CA LEU A 63 -4.42 4.32 -13.53
C LEU A 63 -3.04 4.38 -14.16
N LEU A 64 -2.84 3.69 -15.28
CA LEU A 64 -1.58 3.69 -16.03
C LEU A 64 -1.23 5.10 -16.53
N ASN A 65 -2.18 5.83 -17.13
CA ASN A 65 -1.96 7.20 -17.58
C ASN A 65 -1.58 8.11 -16.40
N ALA A 66 -2.28 8.00 -15.26
CA ALA A 66 -1.93 8.79 -14.08
C ALA A 66 -0.52 8.46 -13.54
N ILE A 67 -0.09 7.21 -13.60
CA ILE A 67 1.28 6.82 -13.20
C ILE A 67 2.29 7.37 -14.21
N GLU A 68 2.01 7.30 -15.51
CA GLU A 68 2.90 7.81 -16.55
C GLU A 68 3.08 9.33 -16.46
N GLU A 69 2.01 10.08 -16.21
CA GLU A 69 2.06 11.54 -16.00
C GLU A 69 2.88 11.94 -14.76
N LEU A 70 3.09 11.03 -13.82
CA LEU A 70 3.91 11.25 -12.63
C LEU A 70 5.40 11.02 -12.88
N GLU A 71 5.78 10.39 -13.99
CA GLU A 71 7.16 10.07 -14.37
C GLU A 71 7.98 9.45 -13.21
N PRO A 72 7.53 8.31 -12.63
CA PRO A 72 8.25 7.70 -11.52
C PRO A 72 9.49 6.96 -11.99
N ASP A 73 10.53 6.93 -11.15
CA ASP A 73 11.74 6.13 -11.34
C ASP A 73 11.49 4.65 -11.03
N ALA A 74 10.49 4.33 -10.19
CA ALA A 74 10.14 2.98 -9.81
C ALA A 74 8.71 2.89 -9.26
N VAL A 75 8.17 1.66 -9.20
CA VAL A 75 6.87 1.33 -8.64
C VAL A 75 7.04 0.40 -7.44
N LEU A 76 6.42 0.77 -6.32
CA LEU A 76 6.34 -0.02 -5.10
C LEU A 76 4.96 -0.64 -4.99
N ILE A 77 4.89 -1.95 -4.73
CA ILE A 77 3.65 -2.69 -4.53
C ILE A 77 3.59 -3.19 -3.09
N GLY A 78 2.56 -2.76 -2.36
CA GLY A 78 2.34 -3.09 -0.96
C GLY A 78 1.47 -4.34 -0.71
N GLY A 79 1.21 -5.15 -1.75
CA GLY A 79 0.45 -6.39 -1.64
C GLY A 79 -1.05 -6.25 -1.91
N ASP A 80 -1.75 -7.37 -1.81
CA ASP A 80 -3.18 -7.53 -2.05
C ASP A 80 -3.61 -7.02 -3.46
N MET A 81 -2.80 -7.37 -4.46
CA MET A 81 -3.13 -7.09 -5.87
C MET A 81 -4.26 -7.99 -6.38
N ILE A 82 -4.38 -9.19 -5.80
CA ILE A 82 -5.44 -10.17 -6.06
C ILE A 82 -6.42 -10.26 -4.89
N ASN A 83 -7.63 -10.83 -5.09
CA ASN A 83 -8.56 -11.07 -3.98
C ASN A 83 -8.27 -12.36 -3.21
N GLY A 84 -7.55 -13.31 -3.82
CA GLY A 84 -7.34 -14.63 -3.26
C GLY A 84 -8.67 -15.34 -2.98
N LYS A 85 -9.53 -15.44 -3.99
CA LYS A 85 -10.79 -16.21 -3.96
C LYS A 85 -10.62 -17.50 -4.76
N PRO A 86 -11.26 -18.62 -4.37
CA PRO A 86 -11.25 -19.83 -5.18
C PRO A 86 -11.76 -19.57 -6.60
N GLY A 87 -11.06 -20.07 -7.61
CA GLY A 87 -11.41 -19.89 -9.03
C GLY A 87 -11.26 -18.47 -9.57
N GLU A 88 -10.57 -17.59 -8.86
CA GLU A 88 -10.37 -16.20 -9.27
C GLU A 88 -9.57 -16.10 -10.57
N LYS A 89 -9.99 -15.16 -11.43
CA LYS A 89 -9.23 -14.74 -12.61
C LYS A 89 -8.15 -13.74 -12.15
N LEU A 90 -6.88 -14.05 -12.40
CA LEU A 90 -5.75 -13.22 -11.99
C LEU A 90 -5.45 -12.07 -12.96
N GLU A 91 -6.11 -12.06 -14.14
CA GLU A 91 -5.78 -11.16 -15.25
C GLU A 91 -5.93 -9.67 -14.91
N GLY A 92 -6.84 -9.31 -14.02
CA GLY A 92 -7.02 -7.91 -13.60
C GLY A 92 -5.75 -7.31 -12.98
N ALA A 93 -5.11 -8.05 -12.08
CA ALA A 93 -3.84 -7.67 -11.47
C ALA A 93 -2.66 -7.84 -12.44
N LEU A 94 -2.60 -8.99 -13.14
CA LEU A 94 -1.49 -9.31 -14.04
C LEU A 94 -1.38 -8.36 -15.23
N SER A 95 -2.50 -7.88 -15.78
CA SER A 95 -2.48 -6.90 -16.88
C SER A 95 -1.87 -5.57 -16.43
N LEU A 96 -2.18 -5.10 -15.23
CA LEU A 96 -1.56 -3.89 -14.68
C LEU A 96 -0.07 -4.12 -14.42
N LEU A 97 0.29 -5.21 -13.74
CA LEU A 97 1.69 -5.52 -13.42
C LEU A 97 2.55 -5.66 -14.67
N ARG A 98 2.02 -6.27 -15.75
CA ARG A 98 2.69 -6.35 -17.04
C ARG A 98 2.99 -4.96 -17.60
N ALA A 99 1.99 -4.10 -17.70
CA ALA A 99 2.17 -2.76 -18.24
C ALA A 99 3.14 -1.91 -17.39
N LEU A 100 3.17 -2.11 -16.06
CA LEU A 100 4.12 -1.43 -15.20
C LEU A 100 5.55 -1.97 -15.37
N ALA A 101 5.72 -3.29 -15.40
CA ALA A 101 7.02 -3.93 -15.54
C ALA A 101 7.71 -3.67 -16.90
N GLU A 102 6.93 -3.39 -17.94
CA GLU A 102 7.46 -2.98 -19.25
C GLU A 102 8.13 -1.60 -19.23
N LYS A 103 7.75 -0.73 -18.26
CA LYS A 103 8.20 0.66 -18.22
C LYS A 103 9.09 0.98 -17.02
N TYR A 104 8.87 0.31 -15.87
CA TYR A 104 9.46 0.68 -14.60
C TYR A 104 10.03 -0.52 -13.85
N PRO A 105 11.08 -0.35 -13.06
CA PRO A 105 11.43 -1.30 -12.00
C PRO A 105 10.25 -1.44 -11.01
N VAL A 106 9.84 -2.68 -10.72
CA VAL A 106 8.73 -2.97 -9.81
C VAL A 106 9.24 -3.71 -8.59
N TYR A 107 9.10 -3.12 -7.40
CA TYR A 107 9.42 -3.72 -6.12
C TYR A 107 8.12 -4.17 -5.46
N TYR A 108 7.94 -5.47 -5.35
CA TYR A 108 6.67 -6.10 -5.00
C TYR A 108 6.76 -6.82 -3.67
N ALA A 109 5.99 -6.38 -2.65
CA ALA A 109 5.75 -7.14 -1.43
C ALA A 109 4.39 -7.82 -1.48
N ASN A 110 4.28 -9.02 -0.92
CA ASN A 110 3.01 -9.73 -0.81
C ASN A 110 2.12 -9.12 0.28
N GLY A 111 0.80 -9.13 0.03
CA GLY A 111 -0.19 -8.95 1.07
C GLY A 111 -0.68 -10.29 1.63
N ASN A 112 -1.70 -10.24 2.48
CA ASN A 112 -2.25 -11.47 3.06
C ASN A 112 -3.03 -12.33 2.06
N HIS A 113 -3.46 -11.76 0.94
CA HIS A 113 -4.17 -12.50 -0.10
C HIS A 113 -3.21 -13.34 -0.94
N GLU A 114 -2.07 -12.82 -1.34
CA GLU A 114 -1.00 -13.58 -2.00
C GLU A 114 -0.46 -14.68 -1.08
N HIS A 115 -0.22 -14.35 0.18
CA HIS A 115 0.24 -15.33 1.17
C HIS A 115 -0.80 -16.45 1.39
N ARG A 116 -2.09 -16.09 1.44
CA ARG A 116 -3.18 -17.07 1.67
C ARG A 116 -3.31 -18.11 0.56
N ILE A 117 -3.21 -17.74 -0.70
CA ILE A 117 -3.32 -18.70 -1.80
C ILE A 117 -2.17 -19.73 -1.77
N LYS A 118 -1.00 -19.35 -1.25
CA LYS A 118 0.15 -20.24 -1.05
C LYS A 118 -0.07 -21.22 0.09
N LEU A 119 -0.70 -20.77 1.18
CA LEU A 119 -0.91 -21.58 2.38
C LEU A 119 -2.02 -22.66 2.23
N TYR A 120 -2.94 -22.46 1.29
CA TYR A 120 -4.13 -23.32 1.18
C TYR A 120 -4.34 -23.87 -0.24
N PRO A 121 -3.40 -24.69 -0.79
CA PRO A 121 -3.54 -25.21 -2.15
C PRO A 121 -4.78 -26.08 -2.31
N ALA A 122 -5.25 -26.78 -1.26
CA ALA A 122 -6.50 -27.54 -1.30
C ALA A 122 -7.74 -26.66 -1.61
N THR A 123 -7.69 -25.37 -1.26
CA THR A 123 -8.81 -24.42 -1.49
C THR A 123 -8.64 -23.66 -2.81
N TYR A 124 -7.40 -23.31 -3.16
CA TYR A 124 -7.09 -22.39 -4.27
C TYR A 124 -6.51 -23.09 -5.49
N GLY A 125 -6.33 -24.44 -5.43
CA GLY A 125 -5.71 -25.20 -6.52
C GLY A 125 -4.30 -24.69 -6.84
N ASP A 126 -4.03 -24.51 -8.11
CA ASP A 126 -2.76 -24.05 -8.68
C ASP A 126 -2.64 -22.50 -8.77
N ALA A 127 -3.52 -21.74 -8.11
CA ALA A 127 -3.57 -20.29 -8.24
C ALA A 127 -2.25 -19.62 -7.82
N ALA A 128 -1.60 -20.12 -6.76
CA ALA A 128 -0.31 -19.60 -6.30
C ALA A 128 0.78 -19.80 -7.35
N GLU A 129 0.89 -21.03 -7.88
CA GLU A 129 1.91 -21.39 -8.89
C GLU A 129 1.70 -20.60 -10.19
N ARG A 130 0.45 -20.43 -10.63
CA ARG A 130 0.14 -19.62 -11.81
C ARG A 130 0.50 -18.16 -11.60
N TYR A 131 0.20 -17.62 -10.43
CA TYR A 131 0.52 -16.22 -10.10
C TYR A 131 2.03 -16.00 -10.02
N ASP A 132 2.75 -16.85 -9.27
CA ASP A 132 4.21 -16.77 -9.13
C ASP A 132 4.93 -16.95 -10.48
N ARG A 133 4.44 -17.87 -11.34
CA ARG A 133 4.97 -18.06 -12.70
C ARG A 133 4.77 -16.78 -13.55
N ALA A 134 3.57 -16.21 -13.52
CA ALA A 134 3.28 -14.99 -14.28
C ALA A 134 4.14 -13.81 -13.80
N LEU A 135 4.31 -13.63 -12.49
CA LEU A 135 5.21 -12.60 -11.95
C LEU A 135 6.65 -12.81 -12.41
N LYS A 136 7.13 -14.05 -12.39
CA LYS A 136 8.49 -14.39 -12.85
C LYS A 136 8.69 -14.10 -14.34
N GLU A 137 7.69 -14.40 -15.19
CA GLU A 137 7.70 -14.09 -16.62
C GLU A 137 7.76 -12.57 -16.87
N LEU A 138 7.16 -11.76 -15.99
CA LEU A 138 7.24 -10.30 -16.01
C LEU A 138 8.54 -9.74 -15.40
N GLY A 139 9.44 -10.59 -14.95
CA GLY A 139 10.67 -10.17 -14.25
C GLY A 139 10.42 -9.65 -12.83
N ILE A 140 9.20 -9.75 -12.31
CA ILE A 140 8.84 -9.33 -10.96
C ILE A 140 9.15 -10.47 -9.99
N ARG A 141 9.97 -10.17 -8.98
CA ARG A 141 10.27 -11.10 -7.89
C ARG A 141 9.67 -10.57 -6.61
N PRO A 142 8.67 -11.26 -6.02
CA PRO A 142 8.12 -10.86 -4.74
C PRO A 142 9.21 -10.81 -3.66
N MET A 143 9.25 -9.72 -2.93
CA MET A 143 10.20 -9.46 -1.85
C MET A 143 9.69 -10.14 -0.57
N VAL A 144 9.84 -11.47 -0.50
CA VAL A 144 9.43 -12.27 0.66
C VAL A 144 10.58 -12.31 1.64
N ASN A 145 10.50 -11.51 2.69
CA ASN A 145 11.50 -11.40 3.75
C ASN A 145 12.92 -11.18 3.20
N THR A 146 13.03 -10.28 2.26
CA THR A 146 14.28 -9.91 1.60
C THR A 146 14.35 -8.40 1.37
N HIS A 147 15.49 -7.94 0.90
CA HIS A 147 15.69 -6.52 0.61
C HIS A 147 16.47 -6.32 -0.69
N ILE A 148 16.39 -5.11 -1.18
CA ILE A 148 17.21 -4.60 -2.29
C ILE A 148 17.78 -3.24 -1.93
N GLN A 149 19.06 -3.04 -2.19
CA GLN A 149 19.72 -1.76 -2.02
C GLN A 149 19.73 -0.99 -3.33
N LEU A 150 19.42 0.29 -3.26
CA LEU A 150 19.49 1.25 -4.37
C LEU A 150 20.65 2.23 -4.11
N PRO A 151 21.90 1.85 -4.45
CA PRO A 151 23.06 2.60 -4.01
C PRO A 151 23.15 4.00 -4.62
N GLY A 152 22.56 4.22 -5.80
CA GLY A 152 22.53 5.53 -6.46
C GLY A 152 21.80 6.61 -5.64
N VAL A 153 20.78 6.21 -4.86
CA VAL A 153 19.99 7.10 -4.00
C VAL A 153 20.15 6.78 -2.52
N ASN A 154 20.93 5.76 -2.18
CA ASN A 154 21.18 5.27 -0.82
C ASN A 154 19.89 4.90 -0.05
N LEU A 155 18.97 4.23 -0.76
CA LEU A 155 17.77 3.64 -0.19
C LEU A 155 17.94 2.13 -0.10
N THR A 156 17.46 1.52 0.99
CA THR A 156 17.28 0.07 1.06
C THR A 156 15.80 -0.25 1.29
N ILE A 157 15.22 -0.98 0.33
CA ILE A 157 13.81 -1.39 0.36
C ILE A 157 13.75 -2.82 0.89
N TYR A 158 12.99 -3.03 1.96
CA TYR A 158 12.69 -4.33 2.54
C TYR A 158 11.26 -4.71 2.24
N GLY A 159 11.01 -5.97 1.89
CA GLY A 159 9.66 -6.54 1.80
C GLY A 159 9.44 -7.56 2.93
N SER A 160 8.44 -7.34 3.78
CA SER A 160 8.09 -8.28 4.86
C SER A 160 6.82 -9.05 4.55
N GLU A 161 6.89 -10.37 4.68
CA GLU A 161 5.74 -11.26 4.68
C GLU A 161 5.62 -11.91 6.07
N ILE A 162 4.78 -11.33 6.93
CA ILE A 162 4.56 -11.83 8.29
C ILE A 162 3.60 -13.02 8.29
N GLY A 163 3.76 -13.91 9.27
CA GLY A 163 2.96 -15.12 9.37
C GLY A 163 1.45 -14.84 9.46
N LYS A 164 0.63 -15.78 8.94
CA LYS A 164 -0.84 -15.70 8.97
C LYS A 164 -1.41 -15.42 10.37
N TYR A 165 -0.73 -15.85 11.42
CA TYR A 165 -1.11 -15.59 12.81
C TYR A 165 -1.37 -14.10 13.07
N TYR A 166 -0.63 -13.21 12.43
CA TYR A 166 -0.72 -11.76 12.58
C TYR A 166 -1.85 -11.10 11.77
N TYR A 167 -2.65 -11.90 11.04
CA TYR A 167 -3.84 -11.44 10.31
C TYR A 167 -5.15 -11.95 10.92
N LYS A 168 -5.17 -12.18 12.24
CA LYS A 168 -6.39 -12.56 12.96
C LYS A 168 -7.44 -11.46 12.88
N ARG A 169 -8.69 -11.88 12.69
CA ARG A 169 -9.84 -10.97 12.80
C ARG A 169 -10.09 -10.61 14.25
N PHE A 170 -10.67 -9.46 14.49
CA PHE A 170 -11.12 -8.92 15.79
C PHE A 170 -10.01 -8.60 16.79
N THR A 171 -8.86 -9.24 16.75
CA THR A 171 -7.76 -9.05 17.69
C THR A 171 -6.45 -8.80 16.95
N VAL A 172 -5.58 -7.99 17.56
CA VAL A 172 -4.19 -7.83 17.12
C VAL A 172 -3.34 -8.68 18.06
N PRO A 173 -2.74 -9.78 17.58
CA PRO A 173 -1.84 -10.58 18.40
C PRO A 173 -0.58 -9.77 18.73
N GLU A 174 0.06 -10.09 19.83
CA GLU A 174 1.36 -9.51 20.15
C GLU A 174 2.41 -10.04 19.17
N MET A 175 3.31 -9.15 18.74
CA MET A 175 4.48 -9.49 17.93
C MET A 175 5.73 -9.36 18.80
N GLU A 176 6.54 -10.42 18.84
CA GLU A 176 7.77 -10.43 19.59
C GLU A 176 8.74 -9.33 19.11
N PRO A 177 9.51 -8.70 20.00
CA PRO A 177 10.39 -7.59 19.67
C PRO A 177 11.45 -7.91 18.61
N ASP A 178 11.93 -9.14 18.56
CA ASP A 178 12.97 -9.65 17.66
C ASP A 178 12.43 -10.34 16.41
N TYR A 179 11.09 -10.48 16.28
CA TYR A 179 10.46 -11.18 15.16
C TYR A 179 10.94 -10.67 13.80
N LEU A 180 10.95 -9.35 13.61
CA LEU A 180 11.41 -8.75 12.34
C LEU A 180 12.90 -8.92 12.11
N SER A 181 13.71 -8.84 13.18
CA SER A 181 15.15 -9.08 13.07
C SER A 181 15.46 -10.53 12.69
N GLY A 182 14.63 -11.47 13.14
CA GLY A 182 14.70 -12.87 12.72
C GLY A 182 14.32 -13.09 11.25
N LEU A 183 13.37 -12.29 10.71
CA LEU A 183 12.93 -12.40 9.32
C LEU A 183 13.83 -11.67 8.33
N LEU A 184 14.25 -10.46 8.66
CA LEU A 184 14.84 -9.48 7.72
C LEU A 184 16.32 -9.18 8.03
N GLY A 185 16.84 -9.67 9.16
CA GLY A 185 18.09 -9.16 9.71
C GLY A 185 17.90 -7.75 10.31
N ARG A 186 18.98 -7.05 10.51
CA ARG A 186 18.95 -5.64 10.97
C ARG A 186 19.14 -4.69 9.81
N PRO A 187 18.42 -3.56 9.76
CA PRO A 187 18.66 -2.56 8.75
C PRO A 187 20.05 -1.91 8.93
N ARG A 188 20.61 -1.42 7.85
CA ARG A 188 21.91 -0.73 7.85
C ARG A 188 21.69 0.73 8.28
N PRO A 189 22.35 1.21 9.34
CA PRO A 189 22.14 2.58 9.83
C PRO A 189 22.50 3.68 8.83
N GLU A 190 23.44 3.37 7.92
CA GLU A 190 23.92 4.29 6.88
C GLU A 190 22.93 4.47 5.72
N ASP A 191 21.98 3.57 5.53
CA ASP A 191 20.98 3.63 4.49
C ASP A 191 19.68 4.24 5.02
N TYR A 192 18.89 4.87 4.15
CA TYR A 192 17.50 5.18 4.45
C TYR A 192 16.64 3.94 4.20
N THR A 193 16.02 3.44 5.25
CA THR A 193 15.31 2.15 5.23
C THR A 193 13.82 2.33 4.94
N VAL A 194 13.36 1.78 3.81
CA VAL A 194 11.95 1.69 3.43
C VAL A 194 11.46 0.26 3.65
N LEU A 195 10.42 0.08 4.45
CA LEU A 195 9.79 -1.21 4.73
C LEU A 195 8.41 -1.32 4.07
N LEU A 196 8.26 -2.22 3.12
CA LEU A 196 6.96 -2.64 2.59
C LEU A 196 6.38 -3.69 3.55
N ALA A 197 5.44 -3.26 4.39
CA ALA A 197 4.79 -4.12 5.40
C ALA A 197 3.28 -3.96 5.28
N HIS A 198 2.62 -4.95 4.68
CA HIS A 198 1.22 -4.85 4.31
C HIS A 198 0.30 -4.53 5.50
N ASN A 199 0.51 -5.15 6.68
CA ASN A 199 -0.33 -4.96 7.87
C ASN A 199 0.17 -3.79 8.75
N PRO A 200 -0.59 -2.70 8.92
CA PRO A 200 -0.18 -1.53 9.69
C PRO A 200 -0.26 -1.72 11.22
N ASP A 201 -0.94 -2.76 11.70
CA ASP A 201 -1.18 -2.96 13.13
C ASP A 201 0.12 -3.11 13.95
N PHE A 202 1.20 -3.52 13.29
CA PHE A 202 2.50 -3.75 13.92
C PHE A 202 3.49 -2.58 13.73
N PHE A 203 3.01 -1.40 13.36
CA PHE A 203 3.87 -0.24 13.14
C PHE A 203 4.85 0.05 14.28
N PRO A 204 4.49 -0.05 15.59
CA PRO A 204 5.46 0.11 16.66
C PRO A 204 6.63 -0.89 16.60
N ARG A 205 6.39 -2.13 16.14
CA ARG A 205 7.44 -3.13 15.95
C ARG A 205 8.30 -2.85 14.73
N TYR A 206 7.71 -2.33 13.67
CA TYR A 206 8.44 -1.88 12.48
C TYR A 206 9.37 -0.71 12.80
N ALA A 207 8.89 0.25 13.59
CA ALA A 207 9.68 1.37 14.09
C ALA A 207 10.82 0.90 15.01
N GLN A 208 10.53 0.01 15.95
CA GLN A 208 11.52 -0.58 16.86
C GLN A 208 12.62 -1.37 16.09
N TRP A 209 12.25 -2.04 15.01
CA TRP A 209 13.19 -2.77 14.14
C TRP A 209 14.16 -1.82 13.43
N GLY A 210 13.75 -0.57 13.16
CA GLY A 210 14.59 0.47 12.56
C GLY A 210 14.16 0.89 11.15
N ALA A 211 12.90 0.68 10.75
CA ALA A 211 12.38 1.27 9.54
C ALA A 211 12.30 2.80 9.67
N ASP A 212 12.79 3.54 8.68
CA ASP A 212 12.60 4.99 8.61
C ASP A 212 11.22 5.32 8.02
N LEU A 213 10.87 4.63 6.93
CA LEU A 213 9.57 4.73 6.28
C LEU A 213 8.93 3.34 6.17
N VAL A 214 7.69 3.25 6.64
CA VAL A 214 6.85 2.06 6.48
C VAL A 214 5.74 2.36 5.49
N LEU A 215 5.56 1.51 4.50
CA LEU A 215 4.49 1.59 3.52
C LEU A 215 3.53 0.42 3.73
N SER A 216 2.28 0.72 4.07
CA SER A 216 1.28 -0.28 4.43
C SER A 216 -0.03 -0.09 3.67
N GLY A 217 -0.84 -1.15 3.63
CA GLY A 217 -2.19 -1.19 3.09
C GLY A 217 -3.17 -1.88 4.04
N HIS A 218 -3.91 -2.89 3.54
CA HIS A 218 -4.73 -3.83 4.31
C HIS A 218 -6.06 -3.27 4.88
N VAL A 219 -6.09 -2.03 5.38
CA VAL A 219 -7.23 -1.48 6.16
C VAL A 219 -8.25 -0.76 5.29
N HIS A 220 -7.93 -0.52 4.02
CA HIS A 220 -8.80 0.12 3.02
C HIS A 220 -9.41 1.46 3.45
N GLY A 221 -8.74 2.23 4.29
CA GLY A 221 -9.25 3.49 4.80
C GLY A 221 -10.42 3.33 5.77
N GLY A 222 -10.73 2.10 6.21
CA GLY A 222 -11.89 1.80 7.06
C GLY A 222 -13.20 1.82 6.27
N ILE A 223 -13.22 1.35 5.01
CA ILE A 223 -14.37 1.16 4.08
C ILE A 223 -15.25 2.41 3.93
N VAL A 224 -15.85 2.87 5.03
CA VAL A 224 -16.63 4.12 5.16
C VAL A 224 -15.80 5.09 6.01
N ARG A 225 -15.64 6.31 5.52
CA ARG A 225 -15.04 7.40 6.31
C ARG A 225 -16.11 8.40 6.73
N ILE A 226 -15.96 8.93 7.93
CA ILE A 226 -16.90 9.92 8.44
C ILE A 226 -16.50 11.29 7.85
N PRO A 227 -17.43 11.97 7.10
CA PRO A 227 -17.16 13.29 6.57
C PRO A 227 -16.73 14.26 7.68
N PHE A 228 -15.82 15.17 7.36
CA PHE A 228 -15.26 16.21 8.26
C PHE A 228 -14.41 15.69 9.42
N TRP A 229 -14.63 14.46 9.90
CA TRP A 229 -13.78 13.86 10.93
C TRP A 229 -12.57 13.13 10.36
N GLY A 230 -12.68 12.67 9.11
CA GLY A 230 -11.57 12.01 8.40
C GLY A 230 -11.17 10.65 8.98
N ARG A 231 -11.99 10.04 9.87
CA ARG A 231 -11.74 8.73 10.47
C ARG A 231 -12.49 7.62 9.75
N GLY A 232 -11.81 6.47 9.59
CA GLY A 232 -12.41 5.24 9.10
C GLY A 232 -13.37 4.63 10.14
N LEU A 233 -14.57 4.24 9.69
CA LEU A 233 -15.59 3.70 10.60
C LEU A 233 -15.39 2.21 10.89
N LEU A 234 -15.10 1.41 9.87
CA LEU A 234 -15.05 -0.06 9.97
C LEU A 234 -13.94 -0.64 9.09
N SER A 235 -12.98 -1.33 9.68
CA SER A 235 -11.94 -2.03 8.92
C SER A 235 -12.47 -3.32 8.27
N PRO A 236 -11.80 -3.87 7.23
CA PRO A 236 -12.13 -5.17 6.67
C PRO A 236 -12.10 -6.32 7.69
N ASN A 237 -11.31 -6.17 8.75
CA ASN A 237 -11.24 -7.11 9.88
C ASN A 237 -12.35 -6.92 10.91
N VAL A 238 -13.41 -6.16 10.57
CA VAL A 238 -14.62 -5.89 11.42
C VAL A 238 -14.24 -5.21 12.74
N ARG A 239 -13.25 -4.32 12.73
CA ARG A 239 -12.91 -3.47 13.86
C ARG A 239 -13.43 -2.06 13.63
N PHE A 240 -14.21 -1.54 14.58
CA PHE A 240 -14.69 -0.17 14.57
C PHE A 240 -13.56 0.79 14.97
N PHE A 241 -13.49 1.92 14.30
CA PHE A 241 -12.51 2.99 14.54
C PHE A 241 -11.08 2.45 14.68
N PRO A 242 -10.54 1.76 13.66
CA PRO A 242 -9.19 1.20 13.75
C PRO A 242 -8.17 2.30 14.10
N LYS A 243 -7.15 1.95 14.88
CA LYS A 243 -6.07 2.88 15.27
C LYS A 243 -5.41 3.49 14.03
N TYR A 244 -5.16 2.66 13.04
CA TYR A 244 -4.59 3.03 11.76
C TYR A 244 -5.65 2.83 10.68
N ASP A 245 -6.07 3.90 10.02
CA ASP A 245 -7.18 3.89 9.05
C ASP A 245 -6.85 4.55 7.70
N GLY A 246 -5.64 5.08 7.53
CA GLY A 246 -5.15 5.72 6.32
C GLY A 246 -4.50 7.07 6.60
N GLY A 247 -3.49 7.43 5.82
CA GLY A 247 -2.71 8.65 5.98
C GLY A 247 -1.36 8.43 6.63
N VAL A 248 -0.84 9.42 7.34
CA VAL A 248 0.53 9.42 7.88
C VAL A 248 0.50 9.26 9.39
N PHE A 249 1.29 8.32 9.89
CA PHE A 249 1.48 8.05 11.34
C PHE A 249 2.97 8.12 11.67
N ARG A 250 3.29 8.44 12.93
CA ARG A 250 4.67 8.52 13.42
C ARG A 250 4.83 7.75 14.71
N GLU A 251 5.98 7.08 14.83
CA GLU A 251 6.41 6.35 16.02
C GLU A 251 7.92 6.52 16.18
N GLY A 252 8.36 7.29 17.18
CA GLY A 252 9.75 7.70 17.30
C GLY A 252 10.22 8.45 16.03
N ASN A 253 11.30 7.96 15.44
CA ASN A 253 11.84 8.52 14.18
C ASN A 253 11.22 7.91 12.92
N SER A 254 10.36 6.90 13.06
CA SER A 254 9.73 6.21 11.94
C SER A 254 8.45 6.91 11.50
N THR A 255 8.24 6.95 10.19
CA THR A 255 6.99 7.40 9.58
C THR A 255 6.32 6.23 8.87
N MET A 256 5.01 6.04 9.08
CA MET A 256 4.23 5.12 8.27
C MET A 256 3.27 5.90 7.37
N ILE A 257 3.30 5.60 6.08
CA ILE A 257 2.31 6.02 5.11
C ILE A 257 1.40 4.81 4.86
N LEU A 258 0.16 4.93 5.29
CA LEU A 258 -0.86 3.89 5.18
C LEU A 258 -1.80 4.24 4.04
N SER A 259 -1.74 3.48 2.96
CA SER A 259 -2.64 3.61 1.82
C SER A 259 -4.06 3.14 2.16
N ARG A 260 -5.05 3.85 1.64
CA ARG A 260 -6.44 3.38 1.64
C ARG A 260 -6.71 2.34 0.53
N GLY A 261 -5.66 1.95 -0.19
CA GLY A 261 -5.75 0.99 -1.27
C GLY A 261 -6.53 1.48 -2.50
N LEU A 262 -6.42 0.77 -3.59
CA LEU A 262 -7.07 1.09 -4.86
C LEU A 262 -8.39 0.34 -5.05
N GLY A 263 -8.43 -0.92 -4.67
CA GLY A 263 -9.54 -1.82 -4.92
C GLY A 263 -10.60 -1.86 -3.82
N ILE A 264 -11.47 -2.82 -3.96
CA ILE A 264 -12.58 -3.09 -3.04
C ILE A 264 -12.48 -4.56 -2.64
N HIS A 265 -12.59 -4.84 -1.35
CA HIS A 265 -12.52 -6.21 -0.85
C HIS A 265 -13.91 -6.70 -0.34
N THR A 266 -14.03 -7.09 0.90
CA THR A 266 -15.18 -7.79 1.49
C THR A 266 -16.52 -7.07 1.31
N ILE A 267 -16.54 -5.75 1.47
CA ILE A 267 -17.71 -4.91 1.28
C ILE A 267 -17.53 -4.18 -0.06
N PRO A 268 -18.44 -4.36 -1.04
CA PRO A 268 -18.20 -3.96 -2.43
C PRO A 268 -18.45 -2.48 -2.71
N PHE A 269 -18.20 -1.61 -1.75
CA PHE A 269 -18.31 -0.17 -1.93
C PHE A 269 -17.32 0.63 -1.07
N ARG A 270 -17.14 1.89 -1.44
CA ARG A 270 -16.42 2.92 -0.69
C ARG A 270 -17.33 4.13 -0.51
N LEU A 271 -17.35 4.71 0.68
CA LEU A 271 -18.15 5.90 0.98
C LEU A 271 -17.28 6.95 1.66
N PHE A 272 -17.15 8.14 1.05
CA PHE A 272 -16.22 9.22 1.42
C PHE A 272 -14.75 8.75 1.51
N ASN A 273 -14.41 7.72 0.73
CA ASN A 273 -13.18 6.97 0.83
C ASN A 273 -12.65 6.53 -0.55
N PRO A 274 -12.30 7.46 -1.45
CA PRO A 274 -11.73 7.10 -2.76
C PRO A 274 -10.45 6.28 -2.63
N GLY A 275 -10.11 5.50 -3.66
CA GLY A 275 -8.82 4.83 -3.74
C GLY A 275 -7.65 5.81 -3.75
N GLU A 276 -6.43 5.34 -3.48
CA GLU A 276 -5.22 6.17 -3.43
C GLU A 276 -4.10 5.62 -4.31
N LEU A 277 -3.52 6.52 -5.10
CA LEU A 277 -2.22 6.38 -5.73
C LEU A 277 -1.25 7.30 -4.98
N ILE A 278 -0.24 6.74 -4.34
CA ILE A 278 0.69 7.52 -3.50
C ILE A 278 1.97 7.78 -4.27
N VAL A 279 2.42 9.04 -4.26
CA VAL A 279 3.71 9.48 -4.82
C VAL A 279 4.65 9.77 -3.67
N LEU A 280 5.85 9.24 -3.75
CA LEU A 280 6.92 9.40 -2.78
C LEU A 280 8.09 10.09 -3.49
N ASP A 281 8.32 11.36 -3.15
CA ASP A 281 9.45 12.14 -3.64
C ASP A 281 10.58 12.10 -2.60
N PHE A 282 11.57 11.25 -2.81
CA PHE A 282 12.75 11.14 -1.96
C PHE A 282 13.80 12.16 -2.37
N ALA A 283 14.38 12.86 -1.39
CA ALA A 283 15.43 13.84 -1.62
C ALA A 283 16.41 13.90 -0.44
N GLY A 284 17.68 14.17 -0.73
CA GLY A 284 18.67 14.53 0.28
C GLY A 284 18.29 15.85 0.98
N ASP A 285 18.68 15.99 2.24
CA ASP A 285 18.51 17.26 2.96
C ASP A 285 19.61 18.23 2.53
N GLU A 286 19.26 19.22 1.71
CA GLU A 286 20.21 20.21 1.16
C GLU A 286 20.72 21.20 2.24
N ARG A 287 20.34 21.06 3.52
CA ARG A 287 20.64 22.07 4.56
C ARG A 287 22.05 22.00 5.16
N GLU A 288 22.92 21.07 4.72
CA GLU A 288 24.34 21.03 5.13
C GLU A 288 25.28 20.74 3.93
N CYS A 289 25.54 21.74 3.09
CA CYS A 289 26.86 21.92 2.51
C CYS A 289 27.59 22.95 3.40
N PRO A 290 28.40 22.53 4.40
CA PRO A 290 29.35 23.45 5.02
C PRO A 290 30.53 23.59 4.07
N GLY A 291 30.68 24.74 3.43
CA GLY A 291 31.96 25.10 2.84
C GLY A 291 31.98 25.40 1.35
N ALA A 292 31.33 26.49 0.95
CA ALA A 292 31.96 27.40 0.02
C ALA A 292 32.42 28.60 0.85
N ALA A 293 33.39 28.39 1.71
CA ALA A 293 34.17 29.51 2.25
C ALA A 293 34.94 30.11 1.09
N ALA A 294 34.60 31.37 0.80
CA ALA A 294 35.24 32.22 -0.16
C ALA A 294 36.76 32.22 0.03
N GLU A 295 37.49 31.79 -0.98
CA GLU A 295 38.81 32.30 -1.23
C GLU A 295 38.65 33.71 -1.83
N GLN A 296 38.98 34.69 -1.05
CA GLN A 296 39.41 36.00 -1.48
C GLN A 296 40.91 36.16 -1.19
#